data_7871b05a945ada65a3364ea8d23ae9f0
#
_entry.id   7871b05a945ada65a3364ea8d23ae9f0
#
_cell.length_a   1.000
_cell.length_b   1.000
_cell.length_c   1.000
_cell.angle_alpha   90.00
_cell.angle_beta   90.00
_cell.angle_gamma   90.00
#
_symmetry.space_group_name_H-M   'P 1'
#
loop_
_entity.id
_entity.type
_entity.pdbx_description
1 polymer ?
#
loop_
_entity_poly.entity_id
_entity_poly.type
_entity_poly.pdbx_seq_one_letter_code
_entity_poly.pdbx_strand_id
1 'polypeptide(L)'
;YKDSYIYIDCKKEDEIREFCFSTANAEKILEFISLQKGRQIDSKTLLIFDEVQECPNIISALKYFCQDFKEIPVIATGSMVRIKLQRETNKRGAGNNSKFLFPVGKINQITIYPLTFEEFLLNSNKVLYQRIKKAYSEKKALDTSVHELALEQVYKYMLVGGMPEVVDTYITTQNLFEAREILKVLYDNYLADMELYQASRESILRSRSLFSNIYKELNKESKNFSPGLIEEKSKTRDFATAIDWLTMAHIVNRSYQLKEHITMPLIQDNDSNF
;
A
#
# COMPACT_ATOMS: atom_id res chain seq x y z
N TYR A 1 3.27 -24.60 -1.04
CA TYR A 1 4.66 -24.23 -0.65
C TYR A 1 4.87 -24.18 0.86
N LYS A 2 4.04 -24.84 1.69
CA LYS A 2 4.09 -24.72 3.15
C LYS A 2 5.48 -25.03 3.75
N ASP A 3 6.23 -25.93 3.14
CA ASP A 3 7.57 -26.36 3.59
C ASP A 3 8.64 -26.18 2.52
N SER A 4 8.34 -25.46 1.44
CA SER A 4 9.16 -25.35 0.25
C SER A 4 9.29 -23.90 -0.25
N TYR A 5 9.66 -23.00 0.67
CA TYR A 5 9.95 -21.60 0.33
C TYR A 5 11.33 -21.17 0.83
N ILE A 6 11.90 -20.17 0.18
CA ILE A 6 13.06 -19.42 0.63
C ILE A 6 12.61 -17.98 0.81
N TYR A 7 12.69 -17.48 2.05
CA TYR A 7 12.38 -16.10 2.40
C TYR A 7 13.67 -15.31 2.56
N ILE A 8 13.72 -14.14 1.95
CA ILE A 8 14.85 -13.22 1.95
C ILE A 8 14.34 -11.85 2.34
N ASP A 9 14.76 -11.38 3.52
CA ASP A 9 14.53 -10.01 3.97
C ASP A 9 15.68 -9.13 3.44
N CYS A 10 15.43 -8.40 2.36
CA CYS A 10 16.43 -7.55 1.71
C CYS A 10 16.98 -6.43 2.61
N LYS A 11 16.29 -6.13 3.71
CA LYS A 11 16.74 -5.13 4.68
C LYS A 11 17.70 -5.72 5.72
N LYS A 12 17.53 -7.00 6.08
CA LYS A 12 18.29 -7.66 7.15
C LYS A 12 19.47 -8.48 6.64
N GLU A 13 19.36 -9.03 5.42
CA GLU A 13 20.36 -9.93 4.87
C GLU A 13 21.41 -9.14 4.08
N ASP A 14 22.39 -8.58 4.78
CA ASP A 14 23.42 -7.69 4.22
C ASP A 14 24.20 -8.32 3.08
N GLU A 15 24.61 -9.58 3.21
CA GLU A 15 25.40 -10.28 2.17
C GLU A 15 24.60 -10.45 0.86
N ILE A 16 23.33 -10.83 0.96
CA ILE A 16 22.45 -10.96 -0.21
C ILE A 16 22.19 -9.57 -0.81
N ARG A 17 21.96 -8.58 0.04
CA ARG A 17 21.75 -7.20 -0.41
C ARG A 17 22.95 -6.68 -1.18
N GLU A 18 24.16 -6.80 -0.63
CA GLU A 18 25.41 -6.36 -1.29
C GLU A 18 25.64 -7.08 -2.61
N PHE A 19 25.44 -8.41 -2.65
CA PHE A 19 25.54 -9.17 -3.88
C PHE A 19 24.53 -8.68 -4.92
N CYS A 20 23.27 -8.49 -4.54
CA CYS A 20 22.22 -7.99 -5.44
C CYS A 20 22.44 -6.55 -5.90
N PHE A 21 23.20 -5.72 -5.16
CA PHE A 21 23.63 -4.42 -5.66
C PHE A 21 24.65 -4.53 -6.81
N SER A 22 25.41 -5.62 -6.89
CA SER A 22 26.42 -5.83 -7.93
C SER A 22 25.86 -6.34 -9.25
N THR A 23 24.69 -6.99 -9.24
CA THR A 23 24.13 -7.64 -10.43
C THR A 23 22.61 -7.66 -10.44
N ALA A 24 22.02 -7.60 -11.65
CA ALA A 24 20.61 -7.88 -11.92
C ALA A 24 20.42 -9.21 -12.69
N ASN A 25 21.48 -10.04 -12.79
CA ASN A 25 21.42 -11.33 -13.49
C ASN A 25 20.72 -12.35 -12.61
N ALA A 26 19.54 -12.84 -13.06
CA ALA A 26 18.69 -13.75 -12.30
C ALA A 26 19.38 -15.09 -11.99
N GLU A 27 20.18 -15.65 -12.93
CA GLU A 27 20.90 -16.90 -12.73
C GLU A 27 21.93 -16.77 -11.59
N LYS A 28 22.75 -15.69 -11.61
CA LYS A 28 23.73 -15.42 -10.57
C LYS A 28 23.08 -15.19 -9.20
N ILE A 29 21.92 -14.53 -9.17
CA ILE A 29 21.15 -14.29 -7.95
C ILE A 29 20.66 -15.63 -7.39
N LEU A 30 20.09 -16.50 -8.23
CA LEU A 30 19.65 -17.83 -7.81
C LEU A 30 20.78 -18.70 -7.27
N GLU A 31 21.92 -18.73 -7.99
CA GLU A 31 23.11 -19.47 -7.58
C GLU A 31 23.60 -18.98 -6.20
N PHE A 32 23.77 -17.66 -6.04
CA PHE A 32 24.23 -17.08 -4.78
C PHE A 32 23.29 -17.39 -3.62
N ILE A 33 21.96 -17.24 -3.82
CA ILE A 33 20.96 -17.55 -2.80
C ILE A 33 20.99 -19.04 -2.45
N SER A 34 21.12 -19.92 -3.45
CA SER A 34 21.21 -21.37 -3.22
C SER A 34 22.40 -21.74 -2.36
N LEU A 35 23.56 -21.11 -2.62
CA LEU A 35 24.78 -21.30 -1.83
C LEU A 35 24.64 -20.79 -0.40
N GLN A 36 24.12 -19.57 -0.24
CA GLN A 36 23.93 -18.93 1.09
C GLN A 36 22.91 -19.69 1.96
N LYS A 37 21.84 -20.19 1.35
CA LYS A 37 20.79 -20.93 2.09
C LYS A 37 21.09 -22.44 2.19
N GLY A 38 22.19 -22.92 1.54
CA GLY A 38 22.53 -24.34 1.52
C GLY A 38 21.46 -25.25 0.91
N ARG A 39 20.66 -24.71 -0.01
CA ARG A 39 19.49 -25.37 -0.59
C ARG A 39 19.34 -25.06 -2.07
N GLN A 40 19.11 -26.10 -2.86
CA GLN A 40 18.82 -25.94 -4.28
C GLN A 40 17.44 -25.30 -4.50
N ILE A 41 17.38 -24.35 -5.44
CA ILE A 41 16.14 -23.67 -5.84
C ILE A 41 15.64 -24.34 -7.13
N ASP A 42 14.44 -24.87 -7.10
CA ASP A 42 13.79 -25.56 -8.20
C ASP A 42 12.33 -25.10 -8.39
N SER A 43 11.60 -25.73 -9.30
CA SER A 43 10.20 -25.43 -9.58
C SER A 43 9.23 -25.65 -8.40
N LYS A 44 9.65 -26.34 -7.34
CA LYS A 44 8.86 -26.56 -6.12
C LYS A 44 9.18 -25.55 -5.02
N THR A 45 10.19 -24.70 -5.25
CA THR A 45 10.65 -23.72 -4.26
C THR A 45 10.03 -22.36 -4.57
N LEU A 46 9.24 -21.82 -3.64
CA LEU A 46 8.77 -20.44 -3.72
C LEU A 46 9.85 -19.49 -3.22
N LEU A 47 10.31 -18.60 -4.07
CA LEU A 47 11.27 -17.56 -3.70
C LEU A 47 10.53 -16.28 -3.32
N ILE A 48 10.77 -15.79 -2.09
CA ILE A 48 10.14 -14.58 -1.55
C ILE A 48 11.23 -13.55 -1.24
N PHE A 49 11.15 -12.41 -1.92
CA PHE A 49 11.97 -11.23 -1.61
C PHE A 49 11.10 -10.21 -0.87
N ASP A 50 11.42 -9.94 0.38
CA ASP A 50 10.73 -8.93 1.18
C ASP A 50 11.57 -7.65 1.27
N GLU A 51 10.91 -6.51 1.46
CA GLU A 51 11.54 -5.18 1.44
C GLU A 51 12.40 -4.95 0.18
N VAL A 52 11.88 -5.40 -0.97
CA VAL A 52 12.62 -5.47 -2.24
C VAL A 52 13.13 -4.10 -2.73
N GLN A 53 12.57 -2.99 -2.24
CA GLN A 53 13.07 -1.65 -2.53
C GLN A 53 14.47 -1.39 -1.94
N GLU A 54 14.92 -2.19 -0.98
CA GLU A 54 16.30 -2.14 -0.47
C GLU A 54 17.28 -2.82 -1.43
N CYS A 55 16.78 -3.59 -2.41
CA CYS A 55 17.57 -4.26 -3.46
C CYS A 55 17.02 -3.94 -4.86
N PRO A 56 17.19 -2.74 -5.41
CA PRO A 56 16.59 -2.31 -6.68
C PRO A 56 16.89 -3.23 -7.88
N ASN A 57 18.05 -3.88 -7.88
CA ASN A 57 18.44 -4.79 -8.95
C ASN A 57 17.61 -6.09 -8.95
N ILE A 58 17.08 -6.54 -7.79
CA ILE A 58 16.13 -7.66 -7.74
C ILE A 58 14.87 -7.31 -8.54
N ILE A 59 14.35 -6.08 -8.39
CA ILE A 59 13.17 -5.65 -9.15
C ILE A 59 13.45 -5.67 -10.64
N SER A 60 14.64 -5.25 -11.06
CA SER A 60 15.08 -5.35 -12.46
C SER A 60 15.21 -6.81 -12.92
N ALA A 61 15.69 -7.68 -12.02
CA ALA A 61 15.86 -9.10 -12.29
C ALA A 61 14.53 -9.87 -12.42
N LEU A 62 13.42 -9.37 -11.85
CA LEU A 62 12.10 -10.01 -11.97
C LEU A 62 11.69 -10.25 -13.43
N LYS A 63 12.12 -9.38 -14.35
CA LYS A 63 11.92 -9.59 -15.78
C LYS A 63 12.58 -10.87 -16.25
N TYR A 64 13.81 -11.12 -15.84
CA TYR A 64 14.61 -12.28 -16.23
C TYR A 64 14.15 -13.55 -15.53
N PHE A 65 13.74 -13.47 -14.26
CA PHE A 65 13.04 -14.58 -13.60
C PHE A 65 11.82 -15.03 -14.41
N CYS A 66 10.99 -14.08 -14.86
CA CYS A 66 9.82 -14.39 -15.67
C CYS A 66 10.16 -14.95 -17.07
N GLN A 67 11.31 -14.60 -17.66
CA GLN A 67 11.68 -15.01 -19.02
C GLN A 67 12.43 -16.35 -19.03
N ASP A 68 13.41 -16.48 -18.14
CA ASP A 68 14.43 -17.54 -18.21
C ASP A 68 14.20 -18.65 -17.16
N PHE A 69 13.44 -18.35 -16.08
CA PHE A 69 13.17 -19.24 -14.95
C PHE A 69 11.67 -19.31 -14.61
N LYS A 70 10.83 -19.49 -15.64
CA LYS A 70 9.34 -19.46 -15.51
C LYS A 70 8.78 -20.48 -14.54
N GLU A 71 9.50 -21.58 -14.37
CA GLU A 71 9.12 -22.67 -13.45
C GLU A 71 9.34 -22.31 -11.97
N ILE A 72 10.20 -21.33 -11.66
CA ILE A 72 10.46 -20.89 -10.29
C ILE A 72 9.47 -19.79 -9.91
N PRO A 73 8.53 -20.05 -8.99
CA PRO A 73 7.61 -19.03 -8.52
C PRO A 73 8.33 -18.00 -7.65
N VAL A 74 8.19 -16.72 -8.00
CA VAL A 74 8.82 -15.60 -7.31
C VAL A 74 7.77 -14.61 -6.85
N ILE A 75 7.84 -14.21 -5.57
CA ILE A 75 7.09 -13.11 -4.99
C ILE A 75 8.08 -12.05 -4.51
N ALA A 76 7.82 -10.80 -4.86
CA ALA A 76 8.56 -9.65 -4.34
C ALA A 76 7.59 -8.71 -3.63
N THR A 77 7.87 -8.43 -2.36
CA THR A 77 7.05 -7.53 -1.53
C THR A 77 7.84 -6.30 -1.14
N GLY A 78 7.14 -5.22 -0.83
CA GLY A 78 7.78 -4.02 -0.32
C GLY A 78 6.81 -2.86 -0.18
N SER A 79 7.11 -1.99 0.78
CA SER A 79 6.37 -0.76 1.01
C SER A 79 6.92 0.38 0.14
N MET A 80 6.02 1.22 -0.39
CA MET A 80 6.41 2.45 -1.13
C MET A 80 7.44 2.21 -2.26
N VAL A 81 7.45 1.03 -2.86
CA VAL A 81 8.46 0.60 -3.85
C VAL A 81 8.65 1.64 -4.96
N ARG A 82 7.56 2.17 -5.52
CA ARG A 82 7.64 3.18 -6.59
C ARG A 82 8.28 4.49 -6.13
N ILE A 83 7.98 4.95 -4.93
CA ILE A 83 8.52 6.22 -4.39
C ILE A 83 10.01 6.09 -4.14
N LYS A 84 10.45 5.00 -3.50
CA LYS A 84 11.86 4.74 -3.22
C LYS A 84 12.67 4.64 -4.52
N LEU A 85 12.15 3.94 -5.52
CA LEU A 85 12.82 3.79 -6.82
C LEU A 85 12.95 5.10 -7.59
N GLN A 86 11.91 5.94 -7.62
CA GLN A 86 12.00 7.26 -8.24
C GLN A 86 13.05 8.15 -7.57
N ARG A 87 13.20 8.06 -6.26
CA ARG A 87 14.21 8.81 -5.51
C ARG A 87 15.63 8.35 -5.86
N GLU A 88 15.85 7.06 -5.98
CA GLU A 88 17.15 6.49 -6.36
C GLU A 88 17.56 6.90 -7.78
N THR A 89 16.62 6.92 -8.73
CA THR A 89 16.90 7.40 -10.10
C THR A 89 17.25 8.88 -10.13
N ASN A 90 16.63 9.69 -9.28
CA ASN A 90 16.90 11.12 -9.19
C ASN A 90 18.23 11.46 -8.48
N LYS A 91 18.66 10.65 -7.49
CA LYS A 91 19.93 10.84 -6.77
C LYS A 91 21.16 10.46 -7.60
N ARG A 92 21.03 9.50 -8.49
CA ARG A 92 22.12 9.01 -9.33
C ARG A 92 22.38 9.90 -10.54
N GLY A 93 22.26 11.22 -10.41
CA GLY A 93 22.55 12.28 -11.37
C GLY A 93 23.07 11.87 -12.74
N ALA A 94 22.87 12.62 -13.77
CA ALA A 94 23.01 12.39 -15.22
C ALA A 94 24.28 11.68 -15.77
N GLY A 95 25.01 10.90 -14.99
CA GLY A 95 26.31 10.28 -15.35
C GLY A 95 26.37 8.76 -15.41
N ASN A 96 25.40 8.02 -14.85
CA ASN A 96 25.44 6.54 -14.90
C ASN A 96 24.13 5.98 -15.46
N ASN A 97 24.24 5.34 -16.63
CA ASN A 97 23.18 4.80 -17.49
C ASN A 97 22.38 3.61 -16.94
N SER A 98 22.26 3.41 -15.64
CA SER A 98 21.34 2.41 -15.11
C SER A 98 19.96 3.05 -14.86
N LYS A 99 19.20 3.27 -15.95
CA LYS A 99 17.77 3.51 -15.86
C LYS A 99 17.15 2.28 -15.18
N PHE A 100 16.71 2.43 -13.95
CA PHE A 100 15.88 1.43 -13.30
C PHE A 100 14.62 1.27 -14.17
N LEU A 101 14.47 0.10 -14.77
CA LEU A 101 13.32 -0.24 -15.59
C LEU A 101 12.40 -1.16 -14.78
N PHE A 102 11.28 -0.60 -14.36
CA PHE A 102 10.21 -1.44 -13.81
C PHE A 102 9.77 -2.45 -14.90
N PRO A 103 9.68 -3.76 -14.62
CA PRO A 103 9.45 -4.80 -15.62
C PRO A 103 7.98 -4.85 -16.07
N VAL A 104 7.53 -3.80 -16.76
CA VAL A 104 6.16 -3.68 -17.27
C VAL A 104 5.80 -4.88 -18.16
N GLY A 105 4.63 -5.48 -17.89
CA GLY A 105 4.12 -6.61 -18.68
C GLY A 105 4.78 -7.97 -18.40
N LYS A 106 5.69 -8.06 -17.42
CA LYS A 106 6.37 -9.29 -17.00
C LYS A 106 6.11 -9.68 -15.55
N ILE A 107 5.46 -8.82 -14.82
CA ILE A 107 5.05 -9.06 -13.43
C ILE A 107 3.57 -8.76 -13.27
N ASN A 108 2.93 -9.49 -12.38
CA ASN A 108 1.58 -9.18 -11.91
C ASN A 108 1.69 -8.40 -10.60
N GLN A 109 1.32 -7.12 -10.63
CA GLN A 109 1.35 -6.26 -9.45
C GLN A 109 0.03 -6.37 -8.70
N ILE A 110 0.13 -6.72 -7.42
CA ILE A 110 -1.02 -6.77 -6.51
C ILE A 110 -0.77 -5.74 -5.41
N THR A 111 -1.75 -4.85 -5.19
CA THR A 111 -1.73 -3.91 -4.08
C THR A 111 -2.57 -4.48 -2.95
N ILE A 112 -1.98 -4.60 -1.76
CA ILE A 112 -2.67 -5.04 -0.55
C ILE A 112 -3.16 -3.78 0.17
N TYR A 113 -4.48 -3.68 0.29
CA TYR A 113 -5.15 -2.60 1.00
C TYR A 113 -5.47 -2.99 2.44
N PRO A 114 -5.74 -2.02 3.32
CA PRO A 114 -6.35 -2.32 4.61
C PRO A 114 -7.63 -3.14 4.46
N LEU A 115 -7.97 -3.92 5.49
CA LEU A 115 -9.19 -4.74 5.49
C LEU A 115 -10.43 -3.88 5.27
N THR A 116 -11.29 -4.34 4.40
CA THR A 116 -12.63 -3.73 4.17
C THR A 116 -13.55 -4.01 5.35
N PHE A 117 -14.68 -3.28 5.44
CA PHE A 117 -15.71 -3.59 6.43
C PHE A 117 -16.23 -5.03 6.30
N GLU A 118 -16.34 -5.54 5.09
CA GLU A 118 -16.75 -6.93 4.83
C GLU A 118 -15.78 -7.93 5.45
N GLU A 119 -14.48 -7.73 5.25
CA GLU A 119 -13.41 -8.57 5.82
C GLU A 119 -13.33 -8.43 7.35
N PHE A 120 -13.48 -7.22 7.88
CA PHE A 120 -13.59 -6.99 9.32
C PHE A 120 -14.78 -7.77 9.91
N LEU A 121 -15.96 -7.63 9.32
CA LEU A 121 -17.18 -8.28 9.81
C LEU A 121 -17.10 -9.80 9.70
N LEU A 122 -16.49 -10.33 8.64
CA LEU A 122 -16.28 -11.78 8.47
C LEU A 122 -15.47 -12.36 9.62
N ASN A 123 -14.49 -11.61 10.14
CA ASN A 123 -13.62 -12.05 11.21
C ASN A 123 -14.16 -11.71 12.62
N SER A 124 -14.91 -10.62 12.78
CA SER A 124 -15.45 -10.19 14.07
C SER A 124 -16.84 -10.80 14.38
N ASN A 125 -17.70 -10.95 13.38
CA ASN A 125 -19.05 -11.51 13.54
C ASN A 125 -19.53 -12.22 12.26
N LYS A 126 -19.01 -13.43 12.06
CA LYS A 126 -19.31 -14.25 10.88
C LYS A 126 -20.79 -14.54 10.68
N VAL A 127 -21.56 -14.68 11.76
CA VAL A 127 -23.01 -14.97 11.68
C VAL A 127 -23.76 -13.77 11.09
N LEU A 128 -23.48 -12.57 11.60
CA LEU A 128 -24.06 -11.33 11.08
C LEU A 128 -23.64 -11.08 9.61
N TYR A 129 -22.37 -11.31 9.30
CA TYR A 129 -21.88 -11.26 7.91
C TYR A 129 -22.69 -12.14 6.97
N GLN A 130 -22.89 -13.42 7.33
CA GLN A 130 -23.66 -14.35 6.50
C GLN A 130 -25.13 -13.90 6.36
N ARG A 131 -25.73 -13.37 7.42
CA ARG A 131 -27.10 -12.84 7.39
C ARG A 131 -27.25 -11.66 6.44
N ILE A 132 -26.30 -10.72 6.47
CA ILE A 132 -26.25 -9.55 5.56
C ILE A 132 -26.06 -10.03 4.11
N LYS A 133 -25.09 -10.91 3.85
CA LYS A 133 -24.84 -11.47 2.51
C LYS A 133 -26.08 -12.16 1.94
N LYS A 134 -26.78 -12.93 2.75
CA LYS A 134 -28.02 -13.59 2.33
C LYS A 134 -29.10 -12.56 1.97
N ALA A 135 -29.34 -11.57 2.82
CA ALA A 135 -30.31 -10.52 2.55
C ALA A 135 -30.00 -9.75 1.27
N TYR A 136 -28.73 -9.42 1.04
CA TYR A 136 -28.25 -8.77 -0.18
C TYR A 136 -28.50 -9.63 -1.43
N SER A 137 -28.15 -10.92 -1.37
CA SER A 137 -28.36 -11.83 -2.51
C SER A 137 -29.84 -12.06 -2.84
N GLU A 138 -30.70 -12.08 -1.82
CA GLU A 138 -32.14 -12.20 -1.96
C GLU A 138 -32.84 -10.87 -2.26
N LYS A 139 -32.12 -9.75 -2.26
CA LYS A 139 -32.63 -8.37 -2.41
C LYS A 139 -33.72 -8.05 -1.39
N LYS A 140 -33.58 -8.54 -0.16
CA LYS A 140 -34.49 -8.31 0.96
C LYS A 140 -33.89 -7.36 1.98
N ALA A 141 -34.73 -6.50 2.56
CA ALA A 141 -34.29 -5.68 3.68
C ALA A 141 -33.95 -6.54 4.90
N LEU A 142 -33.07 -6.06 5.73
CA LEU A 142 -32.81 -6.63 7.06
C LEU A 142 -33.95 -6.22 8.02
N ASP A 143 -34.24 -7.09 8.97
CA ASP A 143 -35.09 -6.72 10.10
C ASP A 143 -34.43 -5.58 10.88
N THR A 144 -35.23 -4.68 11.47
CA THR A 144 -34.74 -3.46 12.13
C THR A 144 -33.64 -3.76 13.17
N SER A 145 -33.82 -4.75 14.04
CA SER A 145 -32.87 -5.13 15.06
C SER A 145 -31.52 -5.64 14.46
N VAL A 146 -31.60 -6.38 13.36
CA VAL A 146 -30.40 -6.87 12.65
C VAL A 146 -29.69 -5.72 11.95
N HIS A 147 -30.44 -4.77 11.41
CA HIS A 147 -29.87 -3.56 10.81
C HIS A 147 -29.16 -2.69 11.84
N GLU A 148 -29.76 -2.45 13.01
CA GLU A 148 -29.12 -1.72 14.11
C GLU A 148 -27.83 -2.39 14.58
N LEU A 149 -27.82 -3.71 14.71
CA LEU A 149 -26.61 -4.47 15.03
C LEU A 149 -25.54 -4.32 13.94
N ALA A 150 -25.93 -4.30 12.67
CA ALA A 150 -25.01 -4.08 11.57
C ALA A 150 -24.41 -2.67 11.60
N LEU A 151 -25.22 -1.64 11.90
CA LEU A 151 -24.73 -0.27 12.07
C LEU A 151 -23.75 -0.14 13.24
N GLU A 152 -24.00 -0.83 14.36
CA GLU A 152 -23.05 -0.87 15.47
C GLU A 152 -21.69 -1.42 15.03
N GLN A 153 -21.66 -2.47 14.21
CA GLN A 153 -20.39 -2.99 13.67
C GLN A 153 -19.71 -2.00 12.70
N VAL A 154 -20.48 -1.23 11.92
CA VAL A 154 -19.91 -0.16 11.08
C VAL A 154 -19.23 0.89 11.96
N TYR A 155 -19.86 1.33 13.04
CA TYR A 155 -19.26 2.29 13.98
C TYR A 155 -17.98 1.73 14.62
N LYS A 156 -17.97 0.46 15.02
CA LYS A 156 -16.75 -0.21 15.53
C LYS A 156 -15.64 -0.21 14.50
N TYR A 157 -15.96 -0.57 13.23
CA TYR A 157 -15.00 -0.54 12.15
C TYR A 157 -14.47 0.88 11.87
N MET A 158 -15.31 1.91 11.96
CA MET A 158 -14.87 3.31 11.82
C MET A 158 -13.89 3.75 12.92
N LEU A 159 -13.96 3.14 14.11
CA LEU A 159 -13.04 3.42 15.21
C LEU A 159 -11.74 2.60 15.13
N VAL A 160 -11.84 1.34 14.71
CA VAL A 160 -10.71 0.40 14.62
C VAL A 160 -9.93 0.57 13.31
N GLY A 161 -10.65 0.85 12.22
CA GLY A 161 -10.09 0.89 10.87
C GLY A 161 -9.85 -0.52 10.31
N GLY A 162 -9.07 -0.57 9.22
CA GLY A 162 -8.80 -1.80 8.48
C GLY A 162 -7.35 -2.29 8.57
N MET A 163 -6.50 -1.70 9.40
CA MET A 163 -5.12 -2.17 9.54
C MET A 163 -5.08 -3.53 10.22
N PRO A 164 -4.45 -4.57 9.61
CA PRO A 164 -4.56 -5.95 10.08
C PRO A 164 -4.21 -6.15 11.55
N GLU A 165 -3.10 -5.58 12.03
CA GLU A 165 -2.66 -5.67 13.43
C GLU A 165 -3.67 -5.05 14.38
N VAL A 166 -4.25 -3.89 14.01
CA VAL A 166 -5.26 -3.20 14.82
C VAL A 166 -6.54 -4.03 14.92
N VAL A 167 -6.96 -4.61 13.78
CA VAL A 167 -8.17 -5.46 13.71
C VAL A 167 -7.96 -6.73 14.51
N ASP A 168 -6.80 -7.39 14.38
CA ASP A 168 -6.48 -8.60 15.11
C ASP A 168 -6.47 -8.35 16.63
N THR A 169 -5.80 -7.29 17.07
CA THR A 169 -5.80 -6.87 18.49
C THR A 169 -7.21 -6.63 18.99
N TYR A 170 -8.01 -5.86 18.23
CA TYR A 170 -9.38 -5.56 18.64
C TYR A 170 -10.25 -6.84 18.73
N ILE A 171 -10.15 -7.73 17.76
CA ILE A 171 -10.93 -8.99 17.77
C ILE A 171 -10.53 -9.88 18.96
N THR A 172 -9.24 -9.93 19.24
CA THR A 172 -8.70 -10.78 20.31
C THR A 172 -9.01 -10.24 21.71
N THR A 173 -8.85 -8.92 21.91
CA THR A 173 -8.94 -8.30 23.24
C THR A 173 -10.29 -7.65 23.50
N GLN A 174 -11.08 -7.33 22.46
CA GLN A 174 -12.29 -6.51 22.51
C GLN A 174 -12.05 -5.13 23.17
N ASN A 175 -10.82 -4.65 23.14
CA ASN A 175 -10.36 -3.42 23.78
C ASN A 175 -10.02 -2.35 22.76
N LEU A 176 -10.86 -1.31 22.66
CA LEU A 176 -10.63 -0.17 21.76
C LEU A 176 -9.41 0.67 22.14
N PHE A 177 -9.01 0.68 23.40
CA PHE A 177 -7.83 1.46 23.82
C PHE A 177 -6.55 0.81 23.28
N GLU A 178 -6.43 -0.51 23.35
CA GLU A 178 -5.27 -1.22 22.78
C GLU A 178 -5.18 -1.02 21.26
N ALA A 179 -6.29 -1.17 20.56
CA ALA A 179 -6.38 -0.90 19.13
C ALA A 179 -5.93 0.54 18.80
N ARG A 180 -6.35 1.53 19.60
CA ARG A 180 -5.99 2.94 19.42
C ARG A 180 -4.50 3.21 19.64
N GLU A 181 -3.86 2.56 20.61
CA GLU A 181 -2.41 2.70 20.82
C GLU A 181 -1.62 2.23 19.59
N ILE A 182 -2.02 1.12 18.97
CA ILE A 182 -1.40 0.66 17.72
C ILE A 182 -1.63 1.66 16.59
N LEU A 183 -2.86 2.19 16.44
CA LEU A 183 -3.16 3.22 15.45
C LEU A 183 -2.29 4.46 15.62
N LYS A 184 -2.01 4.87 16.86
CA LYS A 184 -1.14 5.99 17.16
C LYS A 184 0.30 5.72 16.72
N VAL A 185 0.83 4.54 17.02
CA VAL A 185 2.17 4.13 16.56
C VAL A 185 2.25 4.13 15.04
N LEU A 186 1.24 3.59 14.36
CA LEU A 186 1.17 3.60 12.89
C LEU A 186 1.11 5.03 12.32
N TYR A 187 0.32 5.91 12.94
CA TYR A 187 0.24 7.32 12.56
C TYR A 187 1.61 8.01 12.67
N ASP A 188 2.31 7.82 13.79
CA ASP A 188 3.64 8.40 14.03
C ASP A 188 4.68 7.85 13.04
N ASN A 189 4.60 6.55 12.69
CA ASN A 189 5.43 5.94 11.68
C ASN A 189 5.21 6.55 10.29
N TYR A 190 3.95 6.80 9.88
CA TYR A 190 3.66 7.49 8.62
C TYR A 190 4.25 8.90 8.58
N LEU A 191 4.18 9.65 9.70
CA LEU A 191 4.80 10.96 9.79
C LEU A 191 6.34 10.90 9.66
N ALA A 192 6.97 9.88 10.25
CA ALA A 192 8.41 9.66 10.14
C ALA A 192 8.81 9.27 8.70
N ASP A 193 8.03 8.40 8.04
CA ASP A 193 8.26 8.02 6.65
C ASP A 193 8.18 9.22 5.69
N MET A 194 7.30 10.18 5.95
CA MET A 194 7.25 11.42 5.16
C MET A 194 8.56 12.19 5.21
N GLU A 195 9.27 12.18 6.33
CA GLU A 195 10.59 12.81 6.47
C GLU A 195 11.67 12.05 5.70
N LEU A 196 11.60 10.73 5.70
CA LEU A 196 12.60 9.88 5.04
C LEU A 196 12.49 9.92 3.50
N TYR A 197 11.28 10.00 2.96
CA TYR A 197 11.04 9.77 1.54
C TYR A 197 10.76 11.02 0.71
N GLN A 198 10.71 12.21 1.29
CA GLN A 198 10.53 13.45 0.54
C GLN A 198 11.83 14.26 0.46
N ALA A 199 12.01 14.98 -0.66
CA ALA A 199 13.27 15.63 -0.97
C ALA A 199 13.39 17.04 -0.39
N SER A 200 12.27 17.76 -0.18
CA SER A 200 12.28 19.13 0.30
C SER A 200 11.54 19.28 1.64
N ARG A 201 12.07 20.15 2.50
CA ARG A 201 11.43 20.47 3.78
C ARG A 201 10.00 21.02 3.60
N GLU A 202 9.77 21.81 2.58
CA GLU A 202 8.46 22.37 2.29
C GLU A 202 7.46 21.28 1.92
N SER A 203 7.85 20.34 1.07
CA SER A 203 7.03 19.19 0.69
C SER A 203 6.68 18.31 1.91
N ILE A 204 7.67 18.06 2.79
CA ILE A 204 7.47 17.31 4.03
C ILE A 204 6.42 18.01 4.91
N LEU A 205 6.57 19.30 5.15
CA LEU A 205 5.66 20.08 6.01
C LEU A 205 4.25 20.08 5.44
N ARG A 206 4.08 20.26 4.13
CA ARG A 206 2.76 20.23 3.49
C ARG A 206 2.12 18.86 3.52
N SER A 207 2.88 17.80 3.29
CA SER A 207 2.36 16.42 3.39
C SER A 207 1.91 16.07 4.81
N ARG A 208 2.71 16.44 5.82
CA ARG A 208 2.33 16.27 7.22
C ARG A 208 1.09 17.09 7.60
N SER A 209 1.05 18.35 7.17
CA SER A 209 -0.09 19.23 7.42
C SER A 209 -1.36 18.71 6.76
N LEU A 210 -1.27 18.26 5.50
CA LEU A 210 -2.40 17.67 4.78
C LEU A 210 -2.87 16.38 5.49
N PHE A 211 -1.97 15.46 5.77
CA PHE A 211 -2.30 14.18 6.43
C PHE A 211 -2.96 14.40 7.80
N SER A 212 -2.39 15.28 8.63
CA SER A 212 -2.92 15.58 9.97
C SER A 212 -4.26 16.32 9.97
N ASN A 213 -4.63 16.96 8.85
CA ASN A 213 -5.87 17.73 8.73
C ASN A 213 -6.87 17.15 7.73
N ILE A 214 -6.60 15.97 7.16
CA ILE A 214 -7.48 15.34 6.15
C ILE A 214 -8.92 15.16 6.64
N TYR A 215 -9.11 14.92 7.94
CA TYR A 215 -10.44 14.80 8.56
C TYR A 215 -11.30 16.05 8.38
N LYS A 216 -10.70 17.25 8.34
CA LYS A 216 -11.43 18.49 8.08
C LYS A 216 -11.99 18.52 6.66
N GLU A 217 -11.21 18.02 5.70
CA GLU A 217 -11.63 17.89 4.32
C GLU A 217 -12.76 16.88 4.15
N LEU A 218 -12.70 15.74 4.85
CA LEU A 218 -13.70 14.68 4.79
C LEU A 218 -15.04 15.09 5.44
N ASN A 219 -15.01 15.96 6.46
CA ASN A 219 -16.20 16.39 7.22
C ASN A 219 -16.96 17.56 6.60
N LYS A 220 -16.44 18.20 5.53
CA LYS A 220 -17.15 19.30 4.85
C LYS A 220 -18.34 18.80 4.06
N GLU A 221 -19.32 19.67 3.89
CA GLU A 221 -20.44 19.46 2.96
C GLU A 221 -19.92 19.47 1.50
N SER A 222 -19.15 20.48 1.12
CA SER A 222 -18.49 20.53 -0.18
C SER A 222 -17.32 19.54 -0.21
N LYS A 223 -17.31 18.66 -1.18
CA LYS A 223 -16.25 17.65 -1.36
C LYS A 223 -15.05 18.16 -2.16
N ASN A 224 -15.04 19.44 -2.55
CA ASN A 224 -13.88 20.06 -3.20
C ASN A 224 -12.77 20.31 -2.19
N PHE A 225 -11.53 20.03 -2.56
CA PHE A 225 -10.37 20.30 -1.72
C PHE A 225 -10.22 21.79 -1.40
N SER A 226 -10.08 22.13 -0.13
CA SER A 226 -10.01 23.51 0.35
C SER A 226 -8.70 23.76 1.11
N PRO A 227 -7.60 24.05 0.41
CA PRO A 227 -6.27 24.20 0.99
C PRO A 227 -6.23 25.24 2.13
N GLY A 228 -7.07 26.26 2.05
CA GLY A 228 -7.20 27.28 3.11
C GLY A 228 -7.65 26.76 4.48
N LEU A 229 -8.24 25.55 4.56
CA LEU A 229 -8.55 24.88 5.83
C LEU A 229 -7.31 24.26 6.50
N ILE A 230 -6.27 24.03 5.71
CA ILE A 230 -5.02 23.42 6.14
C ILE A 230 -3.96 24.48 6.39
N GLU A 231 -3.78 25.40 5.44
CA GLU A 231 -2.82 26.50 5.49
C GLU A 231 -3.47 27.77 4.93
N GLU A 232 -3.59 28.82 5.76
CA GLU A 232 -4.23 30.07 5.39
C GLU A 232 -3.59 30.70 4.14
N LYS A 233 -4.41 31.20 3.20
CA LYS A 233 -3.99 31.80 1.93
C LYS A 233 -3.32 30.87 0.92
N SER A 234 -3.23 29.56 1.19
CA SER A 234 -2.68 28.59 0.24
C SER A 234 -3.64 28.28 -0.91
N LYS A 235 -3.08 27.81 -2.00
CA LYS A 235 -3.82 27.38 -3.23
C LYS A 235 -3.63 25.88 -3.43
N THR A 236 -4.55 25.23 -4.15
CA THR A 236 -4.48 23.81 -4.49
C THR A 236 -3.14 23.41 -5.10
N ARG A 237 -2.57 24.25 -5.98
CA ARG A 237 -1.26 24.02 -6.61
C ARG A 237 -0.12 23.89 -5.60
N ASP A 238 -0.23 24.51 -4.43
CA ASP A 238 0.81 24.52 -3.40
C ASP A 238 0.88 23.16 -2.69
N PHE A 239 -0.23 22.41 -2.70
CA PHE A 239 -0.35 21.05 -2.16
C PHE A 239 -0.22 19.94 -3.22
N ALA A 240 -0.08 20.27 -4.51
CA ALA A 240 -0.08 19.25 -5.58
C ALA A 240 0.95 18.13 -5.34
N THR A 241 2.19 18.50 -5.02
CA THR A 241 3.25 17.52 -4.72
C THR A 241 2.95 16.68 -3.48
N ALA A 242 2.36 17.28 -2.45
CA ALA A 242 1.98 16.58 -1.21
C ALA A 242 0.85 15.57 -1.47
N ILE A 243 -0.17 15.98 -2.22
CA ILE A 243 -1.30 15.14 -2.62
C ILE A 243 -0.80 13.97 -3.48
N ASP A 244 0.02 14.25 -4.48
CA ASP A 244 0.57 13.22 -5.36
C ASP A 244 1.41 12.21 -4.57
N TRP A 245 2.23 12.68 -3.64
CA TRP A 245 3.02 11.81 -2.78
C TRP A 245 2.14 10.91 -1.90
N LEU A 246 1.16 11.48 -1.18
CA LEU A 246 0.24 10.73 -0.33
C LEU A 246 -0.60 9.73 -1.13
N THR A 247 -0.99 10.09 -2.36
CA THR A 247 -1.71 9.20 -3.27
C THR A 247 -0.82 8.05 -3.75
N MET A 248 0.43 8.34 -4.13
CA MET A 248 1.41 7.31 -4.53
C MET A 248 1.78 6.37 -3.39
N ALA A 249 1.78 6.89 -2.15
CA ALA A 249 1.99 6.09 -0.94
C ALA A 249 0.77 5.27 -0.54
N HIS A 250 -0.35 5.38 -1.26
CA HIS A 250 -1.64 4.75 -0.94
C HIS A 250 -2.19 5.12 0.46
N ILE A 251 -1.77 6.28 1.00
CA ILE A 251 -2.26 6.81 2.28
C ILE A 251 -3.60 7.54 2.07
N VAL A 252 -3.74 8.22 0.92
CA VAL A 252 -4.94 8.96 0.54
C VAL A 252 -5.42 8.48 -0.82
N ASN A 253 -6.72 8.30 -0.98
CA ASN A 253 -7.35 8.03 -2.24
C ASN A 253 -7.96 9.32 -2.81
N ARG A 254 -7.59 9.65 -4.06
CA ARG A 254 -8.23 10.74 -4.80
C ARG A 254 -9.46 10.23 -5.52
N SER A 255 -10.60 10.90 -5.34
CA SER A 255 -11.77 10.71 -6.18
C SER A 255 -11.96 11.91 -7.10
N TYR A 256 -12.47 11.66 -8.28
CA TYR A 256 -12.70 12.69 -9.29
C TYR A 256 -14.19 12.73 -9.63
N GLN A 257 -14.70 13.92 -9.79
CA GLN A 257 -16.04 14.08 -10.34
C GLN A 257 -16.03 13.69 -11.82
N LEU A 258 -17.05 12.97 -12.25
CA LEU A 258 -17.29 12.71 -13.66
C LEU A 258 -18.09 13.86 -14.26
N LYS A 259 -17.88 14.12 -15.55
CA LYS A 259 -18.73 15.06 -16.29
C LYS A 259 -20.19 14.59 -16.26
N GLU A 260 -21.13 15.54 -16.28
CA GLU A 260 -22.57 15.25 -16.19
C GLU A 260 -23.05 14.23 -17.23
N HIS A 261 -22.45 14.23 -18.42
CA HIS A 261 -22.73 13.24 -19.45
C HIS A 261 -21.75 12.08 -19.36
N ILE A 262 -22.22 10.95 -18.84
CA ILE A 262 -21.45 9.71 -18.76
C ILE A 262 -21.29 9.14 -20.17
N THR A 263 -20.08 9.28 -20.71
CA THR A 263 -19.68 8.65 -21.99
C THR A 263 -18.61 7.59 -21.72
N MET A 264 -18.53 6.60 -22.59
CA MET A 264 -17.40 5.64 -22.54
C MET A 264 -16.34 6.06 -23.57
N PRO A 265 -15.06 6.20 -23.18
CA PRO A 265 -14.49 6.06 -21.83
C PRO A 265 -14.94 7.16 -20.86
N LEU A 266 -14.94 6.87 -19.56
CA LEU A 266 -15.29 7.83 -18.52
C LEU A 266 -14.34 9.03 -18.56
N ILE A 267 -14.89 10.24 -18.68
CA ILE A 267 -14.11 11.48 -18.74
C ILE A 267 -14.22 12.16 -17.37
N GLN A 268 -13.05 12.37 -16.76
CA GLN A 268 -12.96 13.14 -15.51
C GLN A 268 -13.24 14.62 -15.80
N ASP A 269 -13.95 15.26 -14.86
CA ASP A 269 -14.08 16.71 -14.88
C ASP A 269 -12.83 17.31 -14.21
N ASN A 270 -11.95 17.87 -15.04
CA ASN A 270 -10.69 18.45 -14.57
C ASN A 270 -10.88 19.79 -13.84
N ASP A 271 -12.05 20.40 -13.95
CA ASP A 271 -12.35 21.70 -13.33
C ASP A 271 -12.88 21.52 -11.90
N SER A 272 -13.39 20.35 -11.56
CA SER A 272 -13.80 19.97 -10.22
C SER A 272 -12.73 19.06 -9.60
N ASN A 273 -11.88 19.62 -8.77
CA ASN A 273 -10.87 18.87 -8.01
C ASN A 273 -11.51 18.25 -6.77
N PHE A 274 -11.44 16.92 -6.69
CA PHE A 274 -11.70 16.00 -5.56
C PHE A 274 -13.11 15.51 -5.38
#